data_bd3c63094b4975a6de89869569cbb20e
#
_entry.id   bd3c63094b4975a6de89869569cbb20e
#
_cell.length_a   1.000
_cell.length_b   1.000
_cell.length_c   1.000
_cell.angle_alpha   90.00
_cell.angle_beta   90.00
_cell.angle_gamma   90.00
#
_symmetry.space_group_name_H-M   'P 1'
#
loop_
_entity.id
_entity.type
_entity.pdbx_description
1 polymer ?
#
loop_
_entity_poly.entity_id
_entity_poly.type
_entity_poly.pdbx_seq_one_letter_code
_entity_poly.pdbx_strand_id
1 'polypeptide(L)'
;MNVSEEELIEFIKPILKDKGFRKKAKRWTKITEHFTYMFYIQGSSYDKDDYYVRPGVIINDIQAEPWVYGHFDIDIPVTTKEEILQKAEEFFSQYSSIEYLKKTVAGFVEWEKRNPVEKRRAGEVDYVADPVPAYELFSLTKKAKEEILKL
;
A
#
# COMPACT_ATOMS: atom_id res chain seq x y z
N MET A 1 -12.48 18.43 -10.52
CA MET A 1 -12.27 19.14 -9.25
C MET A 1 -11.97 18.14 -8.14
N ASN A 2 -10.93 18.41 -7.37
CA ASN A 2 -10.52 17.51 -6.29
C ASN A 2 -11.47 17.59 -5.10
N VAL A 3 -11.79 16.44 -4.50
CA VAL A 3 -12.63 16.39 -3.31
C VAL A 3 -11.86 16.98 -2.11
N SER A 4 -12.56 17.73 -1.25
CA SER A 4 -11.98 18.20 0.00
C SER A 4 -11.80 17.04 0.99
N GLU A 5 -10.90 17.22 1.95
CA GLU A 5 -10.69 16.21 3.01
C GLU A 5 -12.00 15.92 3.76
N GLU A 6 -12.74 16.95 4.12
CA GLU A 6 -14.00 16.82 4.84
C GLU A 6 -15.05 16.05 4.04
N GLU A 7 -15.22 16.36 2.77
CA GLU A 7 -16.16 15.65 1.90
C GLU A 7 -15.75 14.19 1.71
N LEU A 8 -14.46 13.92 1.58
CA LEU A 8 -13.97 12.56 1.45
C LEU A 8 -14.27 11.75 2.72
N ILE A 9 -13.99 12.31 3.89
CA ILE A 9 -14.26 11.64 5.17
C ILE A 9 -15.75 11.33 5.31
N GLU A 10 -16.63 12.27 5.03
CA GLU A 10 -18.08 12.06 5.11
C GLU A 10 -18.55 10.97 4.14
N PHE A 11 -17.96 10.91 2.97
CA PHE A 11 -18.31 9.90 1.96
C PHE A 11 -17.86 8.50 2.36
N ILE A 12 -16.60 8.34 2.78
CA ILE A 12 -16.04 7.00 3.06
C ILE A 12 -16.46 6.43 4.39
N LYS A 13 -16.78 7.26 5.38
CA LYS A 13 -17.07 6.85 6.75
C LYS A 13 -18.14 5.74 6.84
N PRO A 14 -19.35 5.90 6.29
CA PRO A 14 -20.35 4.84 6.35
C PRO A 14 -19.97 3.62 5.50
N ILE A 15 -19.29 3.83 4.38
CA ILE A 15 -18.90 2.74 3.48
C ILE A 15 -17.87 1.83 4.16
N LEU A 16 -16.84 2.41 4.75
CA LEU A 16 -15.80 1.63 5.44
C LEU A 16 -16.34 0.96 6.69
N LYS A 17 -17.25 1.62 7.42
CA LYS A 17 -17.92 1.02 8.58
C LYS A 17 -18.69 -0.24 8.16
N ASP A 18 -19.46 -0.19 7.08
CA ASP A 18 -20.22 -1.32 6.58
C ASP A 18 -19.30 -2.46 6.14
N LYS A 19 -18.09 -2.18 5.73
CA LYS A 19 -17.08 -3.17 5.34
C LYS A 19 -16.31 -3.74 6.53
N GLY A 20 -16.61 -3.30 7.74
CA GLY A 20 -15.99 -3.82 8.96
C GLY A 20 -14.79 -3.02 9.46
N PHE A 21 -14.51 -1.86 8.88
CA PHE A 21 -13.44 -0.99 9.36
C PHE A 21 -13.88 -0.25 10.62
N ARG A 22 -12.92 -0.03 11.52
CA ARG A 22 -13.11 0.80 12.72
C ARG A 22 -12.30 2.08 12.57
N LYS A 23 -12.94 3.21 12.83
CA LYS A 23 -12.31 4.54 12.73
C LYS A 23 -11.72 4.96 14.07
N LYS A 24 -10.46 5.42 14.02
CA LYS A 24 -9.82 6.12 15.14
C LYS A 24 -9.07 7.33 14.56
N ALA A 25 -9.49 8.53 14.93
CA ALA A 25 -9.03 9.76 14.31
C ALA A 25 -9.29 9.69 12.78
N LYS A 26 -8.28 9.90 11.94
CA LYS A 26 -8.40 9.83 10.48
C LYS A 26 -7.83 8.53 9.92
N ARG A 27 -7.92 7.47 10.69
CA ARG A 27 -7.45 6.14 10.29
C ARG A 27 -8.56 5.11 10.50
N TRP A 28 -8.79 4.32 9.49
CA TRP A 28 -9.74 3.21 9.51
C TRP A 28 -8.95 1.92 9.43
N THR A 29 -9.26 0.96 10.30
CA THR A 29 -8.54 -0.31 10.40
C THR A 29 -9.52 -1.47 10.39
N LYS A 30 -9.20 -2.49 9.59
CA LYS A 30 -9.94 -3.75 9.56
C LYS A 30 -8.96 -4.91 9.74
N ILE A 31 -9.15 -5.70 10.78
CA ILE A 31 -8.30 -6.86 11.09
C ILE A 31 -9.00 -8.13 10.62
N THR A 32 -8.33 -8.91 9.78
CA THR A 32 -8.77 -10.25 9.37
C THR A 32 -7.74 -11.27 9.86
N GLU A 33 -7.94 -12.56 9.56
CA GLU A 33 -7.03 -13.62 9.99
C GLU A 33 -5.58 -13.36 9.54
N HIS A 34 -5.39 -13.09 8.26
CA HIS A 34 -4.06 -12.96 7.66
C HIS A 34 -3.61 -11.53 7.38
N PHE A 35 -4.55 -10.60 7.31
CA PHE A 35 -4.26 -9.23 6.92
C PHE A 35 -4.92 -8.21 7.82
N THR A 36 -4.23 -7.10 8.04
CA THR A 36 -4.81 -5.88 8.61
C THR A 36 -4.79 -4.81 7.54
N TYR A 37 -5.98 -4.31 7.20
CA TYR A 37 -6.16 -3.27 6.19
C TYR A 37 -6.29 -1.92 6.88
N MET A 38 -5.57 -0.92 6.38
CA MET A 38 -5.63 0.43 6.92
C MET A 38 -5.93 1.42 5.81
N PHE A 39 -6.81 2.36 6.11
CA PHE A 39 -7.08 3.51 5.26
C PHE A 39 -6.76 4.76 6.07
N TYR A 40 -5.77 5.51 5.66
CA TYR A 40 -5.25 6.64 6.42
C TYR A 40 -5.39 7.94 5.61
N ILE A 41 -5.97 8.97 6.24
CA ILE A 41 -6.02 10.31 5.68
C ILE A 41 -5.12 11.19 6.53
N GLN A 42 -4.09 11.77 5.93
CA GLN A 42 -3.09 12.57 6.62
C GLN A 42 -3.07 13.98 6.05
N GLY A 43 -3.24 14.99 6.90
CA GLY A 43 -3.08 16.37 6.50
C GLY A 43 -1.63 16.70 6.17
N SER A 44 -1.44 17.61 5.20
CA SER A 44 -0.10 18.10 4.87
C SER A 44 0.41 19.03 5.96
N SER A 45 1.69 18.92 6.32
CA SER A 45 2.35 19.85 7.21
C SER A 45 2.76 21.16 6.52
N TYR A 46 2.67 21.20 5.20
CA TYR A 46 3.06 22.37 4.39
C TYR A 46 1.88 23.21 3.93
N ASP A 47 0.72 22.61 3.72
CA ASP A 47 -0.49 23.27 3.24
C ASP A 47 -1.71 22.74 3.98
N LYS A 48 -2.51 23.64 4.59
CA LYS A 48 -3.71 23.26 5.35
C LYS A 48 -4.81 22.66 4.47
N ASP A 49 -4.83 23.00 3.20
CA ASP A 49 -5.85 22.56 2.26
C ASP A 49 -5.44 21.28 1.52
N ASP A 50 -4.22 20.82 1.74
CA ASP A 50 -3.70 19.60 1.13
C ASP A 50 -3.73 18.43 2.10
N TYR A 51 -3.88 17.23 1.57
CA TYR A 51 -3.89 16.01 2.37
C TYR A 51 -3.46 14.80 1.52
N TYR A 52 -3.08 13.74 2.21
CA TYR A 52 -2.64 12.50 1.60
C TYR A 52 -3.61 11.38 1.94
N VAL A 53 -3.87 10.50 0.96
CA VAL A 53 -4.69 9.29 1.13
C VAL A 53 -3.78 8.09 0.99
N ARG A 54 -3.61 7.34 2.07
CA ARG A 54 -2.66 6.22 2.14
C ARG A 54 -3.35 4.96 2.64
N PRO A 55 -3.83 4.10 1.74
CA PRO A 55 -4.22 2.76 2.12
C PRO A 55 -2.99 1.90 2.32
N GLY A 56 -3.05 1.00 3.28
CA GLY A 56 -1.94 0.11 3.60
C GLY A 56 -2.42 -1.27 4.01
N VAL A 57 -1.51 -2.24 3.94
CA VAL A 57 -1.80 -3.62 4.33
C VAL A 57 -0.67 -4.14 5.20
N ILE A 58 -1.04 -4.71 6.35
CA ILE A 58 -0.12 -5.44 7.22
C ILE A 58 -0.38 -6.93 7.03
N ILE A 59 0.68 -7.71 6.88
CA ILE A 59 0.61 -9.17 6.83
C ILE A 59 0.76 -9.66 8.27
N ASN A 60 -0.33 -10.21 8.84
CA ASN A 60 -0.36 -10.62 10.24
C ASN A 60 0.55 -11.82 10.53
N ASP A 61 0.82 -12.64 9.53
CA ASP A 61 1.52 -13.93 9.69
C ASP A 61 3.05 -13.79 9.70
N ILE A 62 3.59 -12.60 9.50
CA ILE A 62 5.04 -12.37 9.55
C ILE A 62 5.43 -11.55 10.76
N GLN A 63 6.69 -11.67 11.19
CA GLN A 63 7.21 -10.98 12.36
C GLN A 63 7.93 -9.67 12.02
N ALA A 64 8.34 -9.49 10.76
CA ALA A 64 8.94 -8.23 10.33
C ALA A 64 7.99 -7.08 10.62
N GLU A 65 8.47 -6.05 11.30
CA GLU A 65 7.63 -4.92 11.67
C GLU A 65 7.20 -4.12 10.44
N PRO A 66 5.91 -3.73 10.36
CA PRO A 66 5.44 -2.87 9.30
C PRO A 66 5.90 -1.42 9.52
N TRP A 67 5.93 -0.65 8.44
CA TRP A 67 6.04 0.79 8.53
C TRP A 67 4.73 1.38 9.05
N VAL A 68 4.70 2.70 9.27
CA VAL A 68 3.52 3.40 9.81
C VAL A 68 2.23 3.07 9.04
N TYR A 69 2.34 2.92 7.71
CA TYR A 69 1.18 2.67 6.85
C TYR A 69 1.00 1.19 6.47
N GLY A 70 1.85 0.29 7.00
CA GLY A 70 1.78 -1.14 6.73
C GLY A 70 3.05 -1.68 6.08
N HIS A 71 3.05 -2.98 5.77
CA HIS A 71 4.13 -3.60 4.99
C HIS A 71 4.07 -3.12 3.53
N PHE A 72 2.87 -2.92 3.02
CA PHE A 72 2.61 -2.33 1.71
C PHE A 72 1.72 -1.13 1.89
N ASP A 73 2.03 -0.03 1.23
CA ASP A 73 1.18 1.14 1.17
C ASP A 73 1.31 1.82 -0.17
N ILE A 74 0.29 2.55 -0.55
CA ILE A 74 0.32 3.41 -1.73
C ILE A 74 -0.14 4.81 -1.36
N ASP A 75 0.20 5.77 -2.19
CA ASP A 75 -0.28 7.14 -2.09
C ASP A 75 -1.27 7.36 -3.24
N ILE A 76 -2.55 7.52 -2.90
CA ILE A 76 -3.58 7.74 -3.91
C ILE A 76 -3.68 9.25 -4.17
N PRO A 77 -3.45 9.70 -5.41
CA PRO A 77 -3.64 11.11 -5.75
C PRO A 77 -5.06 11.58 -5.46
N VAL A 78 -5.19 12.77 -4.90
CA VAL A 78 -6.50 13.35 -4.60
C VAL A 78 -7.21 13.73 -5.90
N THR A 79 -8.35 13.11 -6.13
CA THR A 79 -9.21 13.31 -7.30
C THR A 79 -10.66 13.39 -6.83
N THR A 80 -11.55 12.60 -7.39
CA THR A 80 -12.93 12.48 -6.91
C THR A 80 -13.02 11.45 -5.79
N LYS A 81 -14.00 11.59 -4.92
CA LYS A 81 -14.20 10.66 -3.79
C LYS A 81 -14.45 9.23 -4.27
N GLU A 82 -15.18 9.07 -5.37
CA GLU A 82 -15.48 7.77 -5.96
C GLU A 82 -14.23 7.10 -6.51
N GLU A 83 -13.38 7.85 -7.19
CA GLU A 83 -12.13 7.35 -7.75
C GLU A 83 -11.13 6.96 -6.67
N ILE A 84 -11.03 7.76 -5.61
CA ILE A 84 -10.17 7.46 -4.46
C ILE A 84 -10.60 6.14 -3.80
N LEU A 85 -11.91 5.98 -3.55
CA LEU A 85 -12.43 4.75 -2.96
C LEU A 85 -12.17 3.55 -3.85
N GLN A 86 -12.40 3.68 -5.15
CA GLN A 86 -12.17 2.59 -6.11
C GLN A 86 -10.71 2.14 -6.09
N LYS A 87 -9.77 3.08 -6.12
CA LYS A 87 -8.34 2.76 -6.09
C LYS A 87 -7.93 2.09 -4.79
N ALA A 88 -8.49 2.52 -3.66
CA ALA A 88 -8.23 1.89 -2.37
C ALA A 88 -8.75 0.45 -2.35
N GLU A 89 -9.96 0.22 -2.85
CA GLU A 89 -10.56 -1.12 -2.91
C GLU A 89 -9.76 -2.05 -3.83
N GLU A 90 -9.30 -1.56 -4.97
CA GLU A 90 -8.44 -2.32 -5.88
C GLU A 90 -7.13 -2.72 -5.19
N PHE A 91 -6.52 -1.80 -4.46
CA PHE A 91 -5.30 -2.07 -3.70
C PHE A 91 -5.53 -3.15 -2.63
N PHE A 92 -6.57 -3.03 -1.82
CA PHE A 92 -6.87 -4.02 -0.80
C PHE A 92 -7.18 -5.39 -1.40
N SER A 93 -7.92 -5.43 -2.50
CA SER A 93 -8.22 -6.68 -3.20
C SER A 93 -6.96 -7.34 -3.73
N GLN A 94 -6.06 -6.56 -4.30
CA GLN A 94 -4.79 -7.04 -4.86
C GLN A 94 -3.91 -7.70 -3.79
N TYR A 95 -3.84 -7.12 -2.59
CA TYR A 95 -2.96 -7.60 -1.51
C TYR A 95 -3.70 -8.42 -0.45
N SER A 96 -4.81 -9.09 -0.81
CA SER A 96 -5.58 -9.92 0.12
C SER A 96 -5.39 -11.42 -0.08
N SER A 97 -4.38 -11.84 -0.82
CA SER A 97 -4.07 -13.24 -1.10
C SER A 97 -2.61 -13.55 -0.77
N ILE A 98 -2.39 -14.51 0.12
CA ILE A 98 -1.03 -14.99 0.46
C ILE A 98 -0.35 -15.55 -0.79
N GLU A 99 -1.07 -16.31 -1.60
CA GLU A 99 -0.53 -16.90 -2.83
C GLU A 99 -0.05 -15.82 -3.81
N TYR A 100 -0.88 -14.79 -4.01
CA TYR A 100 -0.51 -13.66 -4.86
C TYR A 100 0.72 -12.93 -4.32
N LEU A 101 0.78 -12.70 -3.00
CA LEU A 101 1.91 -12.03 -2.36
C LEU A 101 3.21 -12.81 -2.53
N LYS A 102 3.18 -14.11 -2.32
CA LYS A 102 4.37 -14.95 -2.49
C LYS A 102 4.88 -14.88 -3.93
N LYS A 103 3.99 -14.99 -4.90
CA LYS A 103 4.34 -14.90 -6.31
C LYS A 103 4.93 -13.53 -6.66
N THR A 104 4.29 -12.47 -6.17
CA THR A 104 4.71 -11.10 -6.45
C THR A 104 6.07 -10.79 -5.82
N VAL A 105 6.27 -11.20 -4.57
CA VAL A 105 7.55 -10.99 -3.88
C VAL A 105 8.66 -11.83 -4.50
N ALA A 106 8.37 -13.07 -4.90
CA ALA A 106 9.35 -13.89 -5.59
C ALA A 106 9.81 -13.24 -6.91
N GLY A 107 8.87 -12.71 -7.68
CA GLY A 107 9.18 -11.97 -8.90
C GLY A 107 10.03 -10.73 -8.64
N PHE A 108 9.71 -10.01 -7.58
CA PHE A 108 10.48 -8.83 -7.18
C PHE A 108 11.91 -9.19 -6.77
N VAL A 109 12.09 -10.23 -5.97
CA VAL A 109 13.42 -10.70 -5.55
C VAL A 109 14.26 -11.11 -6.77
N GLU A 110 13.67 -11.80 -7.74
CA GLU A 110 14.37 -12.16 -8.99
C GLU A 110 14.73 -10.93 -9.81
N TRP A 111 13.84 -9.93 -9.87
CA TRP A 111 14.14 -8.66 -10.54
C TRP A 111 15.32 -7.95 -9.86
N GLU A 112 15.37 -7.92 -8.52
CA GLU A 112 16.46 -7.30 -7.77
C GLU A 112 17.80 -8.00 -8.05
N LYS A 113 17.80 -9.32 -8.20
CA LYS A 113 19.01 -10.07 -8.54
C LYS A 113 19.55 -9.71 -9.92
N ARG A 114 18.67 -9.51 -10.90
CA ARG A 114 19.06 -9.08 -12.24
C ARG A 114 19.47 -7.61 -12.27
N ASN A 115 18.93 -6.81 -11.37
CA ASN A 115 19.09 -5.35 -11.35
C ASN A 115 19.51 -4.87 -9.94
N PRO A 116 20.73 -5.25 -9.48
CA PRO A 116 21.20 -4.83 -8.16
C PRO A 116 21.35 -3.31 -8.08
N VAL A 117 21.44 -2.78 -6.86
CA VAL A 117 21.47 -1.34 -6.61
C VAL A 117 22.56 -0.63 -7.42
N GLU A 118 23.73 -1.24 -7.55
CA GLU A 118 24.85 -0.67 -8.30
C GLU A 118 24.51 -0.48 -9.78
N LYS A 119 23.86 -1.47 -10.38
CA LYS A 119 23.40 -1.42 -11.76
C LYS A 119 22.35 -0.33 -11.97
N ARG A 120 21.41 -0.22 -11.01
CA ARG A 120 20.36 0.82 -11.06
C ARG A 120 20.95 2.22 -10.92
N ARG A 121 21.90 2.41 -10.00
CA ARG A 121 22.58 3.70 -9.80
C ARG A 121 23.42 4.09 -11.02
N ALA A 122 23.97 3.13 -11.71
CA ALA A 122 24.76 3.36 -12.92
C ALA A 122 23.91 3.65 -14.17
N GLY A 123 22.56 3.51 -14.04
CA GLY A 123 21.66 3.71 -15.18
C GLY A 123 21.76 2.62 -16.25
N GLU A 124 22.17 1.40 -15.87
CA GLU A 124 22.42 0.29 -16.77
C GLU A 124 21.23 -0.67 -16.90
N VAL A 125 20.09 -0.35 -16.27
CA VAL A 125 18.88 -1.19 -16.33
C VAL A 125 18.10 -0.88 -17.61
N ASP A 126 17.75 -1.92 -18.36
CA ASP A 126 16.84 -1.81 -19.49
C ASP A 126 15.40 -1.98 -19.01
N TYR A 127 14.76 -0.86 -18.67
CA TYR A 127 13.39 -0.87 -18.14
C TYR A 127 12.33 -1.22 -19.18
N VAL A 128 12.68 -1.28 -20.45
CA VAL A 128 11.77 -1.75 -21.50
C VAL A 128 11.72 -3.27 -21.52
N ALA A 129 12.88 -3.91 -21.47
CA ALA A 129 12.99 -5.36 -21.46
C ALA A 129 12.69 -5.97 -20.09
N ASP A 130 13.01 -5.24 -19.00
CA ASP A 130 12.83 -5.70 -17.63
C ASP A 130 12.18 -4.58 -16.80
N PRO A 131 10.86 -4.39 -16.92
CA PRO A 131 10.16 -3.27 -16.32
C PRO A 131 10.27 -3.22 -14.80
N VAL A 132 10.24 -2.00 -14.25
CA VAL A 132 10.25 -1.76 -12.81
C VAL A 132 9.02 -2.39 -12.16
N PRO A 133 9.20 -3.19 -11.09
CA PRO A 133 8.09 -3.72 -10.30
C PRO A 133 7.28 -2.61 -9.62
N ALA A 134 6.11 -2.97 -9.08
CA ALA A 134 5.26 -2.04 -8.36
C ALA A 134 6.03 -1.31 -7.25
N TYR A 135 5.82 -0.01 -7.15
CA TYR A 135 6.55 0.87 -6.23
C TYR A 135 6.46 0.41 -4.77
N GLU A 136 5.30 -0.06 -4.33
CA GLU A 136 5.07 -0.50 -2.96
C GLU A 136 5.93 -1.69 -2.54
N LEU A 137 6.49 -2.44 -3.47
CA LEU A 137 7.37 -3.57 -3.16
C LEU A 137 8.74 -3.12 -2.65
N PHE A 138 9.17 -1.91 -3.04
CA PHE A 138 10.49 -1.38 -2.65
C PHE A 138 10.57 -1.03 -1.17
N SER A 139 9.45 -0.90 -0.46
CA SER A 139 9.42 -0.64 0.97
C SER A 139 9.66 -1.89 1.81
N LEU A 140 9.56 -3.09 1.22
CA LEU A 140 9.77 -4.33 1.95
C LEU A 140 11.21 -4.48 2.39
N THR A 141 11.40 -4.79 3.68
CA THR A 141 12.72 -5.12 4.21
C THR A 141 13.12 -6.52 3.74
N LYS A 142 14.41 -6.83 3.83
CA LYS A 142 14.92 -8.17 3.53
C LYS A 142 14.21 -9.23 4.38
N LYS A 143 14.03 -8.94 5.68
CA LYS A 143 13.33 -9.83 6.61
C LYS A 143 11.89 -10.08 6.17
N ALA A 144 11.15 -9.04 5.81
CA ALA A 144 9.78 -9.17 5.35
C ALA A 144 9.69 -10.04 4.08
N LYS A 145 10.56 -9.81 3.11
CA LYS A 145 10.60 -10.62 1.88
C LYS A 145 10.85 -12.09 2.17
N GLU A 146 11.83 -12.38 3.02
CA GLU A 146 12.16 -13.76 3.40
C GLU A 146 10.99 -14.44 4.11
N GLU A 147 10.32 -13.74 5.03
CA GLU A 147 9.19 -14.30 5.76
C GLU A 147 7.96 -14.52 4.87
N ILE A 148 7.67 -13.60 3.96
CA ILE A 148 6.58 -13.76 3.00
C ILE A 148 6.80 -15.00 2.13
N LEU A 149 8.02 -15.22 1.66
CA LEU A 149 8.33 -16.36 0.80
C LEU A 149 8.22 -17.71 1.53
N LYS A 150 8.24 -17.70 2.85
CA LYS A 150 8.08 -18.90 3.68
C LYS A 150 6.64 -19.19 4.11
N LEU A 151 5.70 -18.32 3.79
CA LEU A 151 4.30 -18.50 4.19
C LEU A 151 3.63 -19.72 3.55
#